data_eca848bd61f60cfb80bbc19a95cc3ddc
#
_entry.id   eca848bd61f60cfb80bbc19a95cc3ddc
#
_cell.length_a   1.000
_cell.length_b   1.000
_cell.length_c   1.000
_cell.angle_alpha   90.00
_cell.angle_beta   90.00
_cell.angle_gamma   90.00
#
_symmetry.space_group_name_H-M   'P 1'
#
loop_
_entity.id
_entity.type
_entity.pdbx_description
1 polymer ?
#
loop_
_entity_poly.entity_id
_entity_poly.type
_entity_poly.pdbx_seq_one_letter_code
_entity_poly.pdbx_strand_id
1 'polypeptide(L)'
;DDITVWCSNDYMGMGQHPDVIAEMVKAVQTHGTGAGGTRNISGNNHLHVLLEEELASLHGKDAGLIFTSGYVANMTVLSTLARSIPGCIIYSDAKNHNSMIEGIRHSRAEKRVWKHNDPADLERLILMDDPAAPKLVAFESVYSMDGDIAPIAEILDVCERHNALSFLDEVHAVGMYGPTGAGVAERDGVMDRVDIIQGTLGKAFGVIGGYIAGSAVLVDFVRSFGNGFIFTTALPPSVAAAARKSIQIVRASPNLRDQHQD
;
A
#
# COMPACT_ATOMS: atom_id res chain seq x y z
N ASP A 1 -12.21 34.78 3.52
CA ASP A 1 -13.48 34.10 3.79
C ASP A 1 -13.18 32.65 4.22
N ASP A 2 -13.80 32.21 5.30
CA ASP A 2 -13.69 30.82 5.75
C ASP A 2 -14.52 29.93 4.83
N ILE A 3 -13.92 28.84 4.33
CA ILE A 3 -14.61 27.86 3.49
C ILE A 3 -14.47 26.47 4.09
N THR A 4 -15.52 25.67 3.97
CA THR A 4 -15.48 24.25 4.36
C THR A 4 -15.04 23.39 3.17
N VAL A 5 -13.98 22.61 3.33
CA VAL A 5 -13.45 21.70 2.29
C VAL A 5 -14.04 20.32 2.50
N TRP A 6 -14.86 19.86 1.54
CA TRP A 6 -15.52 18.54 1.57
C TRP A 6 -14.80 17.45 0.76
N CYS A 7 -13.79 17.83 -0.04
CA CYS A 7 -13.10 16.92 -0.96
C CYS A 7 -11.66 16.59 -0.54
N SER A 8 -11.34 16.78 0.75
CA SER A 8 -10.04 16.42 1.27
C SER A 8 -9.89 14.89 1.40
N ASN A 9 -8.70 14.37 1.05
CA ASN A 9 -8.32 12.98 1.34
C ASN A 9 -7.69 12.82 2.73
N ASP A 10 -7.56 13.88 3.51
CA ASP A 10 -7.11 13.80 4.91
C ASP A 10 -8.27 13.33 5.80
N TYR A 11 -8.65 12.05 5.62
CA TYR A 11 -9.87 11.47 6.19
C TYR A 11 -9.95 11.54 7.71
N MET A 12 -8.80 11.49 8.39
CA MET A 12 -8.69 11.49 9.85
C MET A 12 -8.20 12.83 10.41
N GLY A 13 -8.01 13.86 9.56
CA GLY A 13 -7.51 15.17 9.96
C GLY A 13 -6.07 15.17 10.48
N MET A 14 -5.30 14.12 10.20
CA MET A 14 -3.94 13.96 10.73
C MET A 14 -2.96 15.00 10.19
N GLY A 15 -3.21 15.54 8.99
CA GLY A 15 -2.38 16.60 8.41
C GLY A 15 -2.37 17.90 9.21
N GLN A 16 -3.38 18.10 10.07
CA GLN A 16 -3.49 19.26 10.98
C GLN A 16 -3.30 18.89 12.46
N HIS A 17 -3.00 17.62 12.76
CA HIS A 17 -2.83 17.18 14.14
C HIS A 17 -1.58 17.80 14.77
N PRO A 18 -1.70 18.48 15.95
CA PRO A 18 -0.59 19.23 16.53
C PRO A 18 0.66 18.39 16.82
N ASP A 19 0.49 17.16 17.26
CA ASP A 19 1.64 16.27 17.54
C ASP A 19 2.35 15.80 16.26
N VAL A 20 1.60 15.62 15.15
CA VAL A 20 2.17 15.26 13.84
C VAL A 20 2.99 16.44 13.30
N ILE A 21 2.44 17.65 13.39
CA ILE A 21 3.14 18.89 13.01
C ILE A 21 4.39 19.08 13.87
N ALA A 22 4.28 18.92 15.18
CA ALA A 22 5.41 19.09 16.10
C ALA A 22 6.55 18.11 15.80
N GLU A 23 6.24 16.84 15.51
CA GLU A 23 7.26 15.83 15.17
C GLU A 23 7.91 16.14 13.80
N MET A 24 7.15 16.64 12.82
CA MET A 24 7.70 17.09 11.55
C MET A 24 8.68 18.26 11.75
N VAL A 25 8.29 19.28 12.51
CA VAL A 25 9.13 20.45 12.79
C VAL A 25 10.42 20.05 13.49
N LYS A 26 10.34 19.20 14.50
CA LYS A 26 11.50 18.65 15.22
C LYS A 26 12.44 17.91 14.26
N ALA A 27 11.90 17.08 13.36
CA ALA A 27 12.71 16.35 12.40
C ALA A 27 13.36 17.27 11.36
N VAL A 28 12.70 18.34 10.93
CA VAL A 28 13.30 19.37 10.05
C VAL A 28 14.50 20.04 10.75
N GLN A 29 14.35 20.40 12.02
CA GLN A 29 15.44 21.06 12.79
C GLN A 29 16.65 20.17 13.00
N THR A 30 16.48 18.86 13.06
CA THR A 30 17.55 17.89 13.36
C THR A 30 18.15 17.22 12.12
N HIS A 31 17.36 17.06 11.05
CA HIS A 31 17.74 16.29 9.85
C HIS A 31 17.70 17.11 8.55
N GLY A 32 17.22 18.37 8.60
CA GLY A 32 17.07 19.20 7.44
C GLY A 32 15.79 18.89 6.64
N THR A 33 15.70 19.47 5.42
CA THR A 33 14.47 19.49 4.63
C THR A 33 14.37 18.35 3.61
N GLY A 34 15.45 17.63 3.34
CA GLY A 34 15.48 16.58 2.33
C GLY A 34 16.40 15.44 2.67
N ALA A 35 16.25 14.32 1.96
CA ALA A 35 17.04 13.11 2.19
C ALA A 35 18.43 13.12 1.56
N GLY A 36 18.69 14.02 0.62
CA GLY A 36 20.00 14.18 -0.04
C GLY A 36 20.32 13.14 -1.12
N GLY A 37 19.41 12.21 -1.42
CA GLY A 37 19.63 11.20 -2.46
C GLY A 37 18.64 10.05 -2.44
N THR A 38 18.95 9.01 -3.22
CA THR A 38 18.17 7.77 -3.20
C THR A 38 18.49 6.94 -1.97
N ARG A 39 17.56 6.05 -1.58
CA ARG A 39 17.71 5.17 -0.41
C ARG A 39 18.97 4.30 -0.46
N ASN A 40 19.32 3.78 -1.63
CA ASN A 40 20.43 2.85 -1.79
C ASN A 40 21.82 3.51 -1.89
N ILE A 41 21.91 4.85 -1.91
CA ILE A 41 23.19 5.57 -1.97
C ILE A 41 23.40 6.40 -0.70
N SER A 42 22.72 7.53 -0.55
CA SER A 42 22.93 8.47 0.56
C SER A 42 21.65 8.94 1.24
N GLY A 43 20.49 8.63 0.66
CA GLY A 43 19.18 9.09 1.12
C GLY A 43 18.55 8.25 2.23
N ASN A 44 19.21 7.18 2.70
CA ASN A 44 18.68 6.38 3.80
C ASN A 44 18.93 7.07 5.14
N ASN A 45 17.86 7.24 5.91
CA ASN A 45 17.89 7.84 7.24
C ASN A 45 17.22 6.89 8.25
N HIS A 46 17.64 6.94 9.51
CA HIS A 46 17.05 6.10 10.55
C HIS A 46 15.52 6.28 10.69
N LEU A 47 15.00 7.48 10.43
CA LEU A 47 13.55 7.75 10.44
C LEU A 47 12.79 6.97 9.36
N HIS A 48 13.42 6.68 8.22
CA HIS A 48 12.83 5.79 7.21
C HIS A 48 12.72 4.35 7.72
N VAL A 49 13.78 3.86 8.38
CA VAL A 49 13.79 2.51 8.95
C VAL A 49 12.71 2.35 10.00
N LEU A 50 12.61 3.31 10.93
CA LEU A 50 11.58 3.31 11.97
C LEU A 50 10.15 3.37 11.40
N LEU A 51 9.94 4.08 10.30
CA LEU A 51 8.64 4.10 9.63
C LEU A 51 8.33 2.76 8.95
N GLU A 52 9.31 2.15 8.28
CA GLU A 52 9.16 0.82 7.65
C GLU A 52 8.85 -0.27 8.67
N GLU A 53 9.50 -0.23 9.83
CA GLU A 53 9.21 -1.12 10.98
C GLU A 53 7.79 -0.89 11.53
N GLU A 54 7.35 0.36 11.67
CA GLU A 54 5.99 0.70 12.12
C GLU A 54 4.92 0.17 11.15
N LEU A 55 5.16 0.31 9.84
CA LEU A 55 4.26 -0.17 8.79
C LEU A 55 4.21 -1.70 8.72
N ALA A 56 5.36 -2.37 8.83
CA ALA A 56 5.42 -3.82 8.94
C ALA A 56 4.63 -4.32 10.16
N SER A 57 4.84 -3.67 11.31
CA SER A 57 4.09 -3.97 12.54
C SER A 57 2.60 -3.73 12.41
N LEU A 58 2.17 -2.65 11.74
CA LEU A 58 0.76 -2.34 11.50
C LEU A 58 0.06 -3.49 10.77
N HIS A 59 0.71 -4.05 9.76
CA HIS A 59 0.15 -5.10 8.92
C HIS A 59 0.55 -6.53 9.33
N GLY A 60 1.26 -6.70 10.46
CA GLY A 60 1.71 -8.03 10.90
C GLY A 60 2.61 -8.75 9.88
N LYS A 61 3.42 -7.99 9.10
CA LYS A 61 4.31 -8.50 8.07
C LYS A 61 5.77 -8.39 8.51
N ASP A 62 6.66 -9.14 7.82
CA ASP A 62 8.09 -9.19 8.16
C ASP A 62 8.80 -7.87 7.87
N ALA A 63 8.40 -7.17 6.80
CA ALA A 63 9.07 -5.95 6.34
C ALA A 63 8.12 -4.97 5.67
N GLY A 64 8.49 -3.69 5.71
CA GLY A 64 7.88 -2.62 4.95
C GLY A 64 8.88 -1.93 4.02
N LEU A 65 8.39 -1.26 2.98
CA LEU A 65 9.17 -0.43 2.08
C LEU A 65 8.38 0.81 1.70
N ILE A 66 8.94 2.00 1.95
CA ILE A 66 8.30 3.27 1.65
C ILE A 66 8.68 3.80 0.26
N PHE A 67 7.74 4.49 -0.36
CA PHE A 67 7.83 5.14 -1.68
C PHE A 67 7.37 6.59 -1.59
N THR A 68 7.67 7.38 -2.62
CA THR A 68 7.29 8.80 -2.69
C THR A 68 5.76 9.01 -2.78
N SER A 69 5.00 8.01 -3.22
CA SER A 69 3.54 8.02 -3.22
C SER A 69 2.97 6.59 -3.34
N GLY A 70 1.68 6.42 -3.04
CA GLY A 70 0.96 5.16 -3.31
C GLY A 70 0.93 4.82 -4.80
N TYR A 71 0.85 5.84 -5.67
CA TYR A 71 0.95 5.66 -7.12
C TYR A 71 2.26 4.99 -7.53
N VAL A 72 3.39 5.53 -7.03
CA VAL A 72 4.73 5.00 -7.32
C VAL A 72 4.90 3.60 -6.72
N ALA A 73 4.35 3.33 -5.54
CA ALA A 73 4.37 2.00 -4.92
C ALA A 73 3.69 0.97 -5.82
N ASN A 74 2.43 1.19 -6.21
CA ASN A 74 1.68 0.30 -7.10
C ASN A 74 2.42 0.05 -8.42
N MET A 75 2.79 1.14 -9.10
CA MET A 75 3.46 1.06 -10.39
C MET A 75 4.79 0.28 -10.30
N THR A 76 5.59 0.57 -9.26
CA THR A 76 6.90 -0.06 -9.08
C THR A 76 6.78 -1.54 -8.76
N VAL A 77 5.94 -1.90 -7.79
CA VAL A 77 5.85 -3.27 -7.29
C VAL A 77 5.28 -4.20 -8.35
N LEU A 78 4.13 -3.86 -8.93
CA LEU A 78 3.49 -4.68 -9.95
C LEU A 78 4.37 -4.85 -11.19
N SER A 79 5.01 -3.74 -11.65
CA SER A 79 5.92 -3.83 -12.81
C SER A 79 7.17 -4.66 -12.52
N THR A 80 7.75 -4.53 -11.32
CA THR A 80 8.99 -5.22 -10.97
C THR A 80 8.76 -6.71 -10.79
N LEU A 81 7.76 -7.11 -10.01
CA LEU A 81 7.48 -8.52 -9.75
C LEU A 81 7.13 -9.27 -11.03
N ALA A 82 6.10 -8.80 -11.73
CA ALA A 82 5.61 -9.54 -12.89
C ALA A 82 6.61 -9.60 -14.05
N ARG A 83 7.42 -8.55 -14.25
CA ARG A 83 8.49 -8.58 -15.25
C ARG A 83 9.61 -9.54 -14.90
N SER A 84 9.90 -9.70 -13.62
CA SER A 84 11.05 -10.49 -13.15
C SER A 84 10.74 -11.98 -12.98
N ILE A 85 9.46 -12.34 -12.92
CA ILE A 85 9.01 -13.73 -12.81
C ILE A 85 8.69 -14.24 -14.22
N PRO A 86 9.49 -15.15 -14.80
CA PRO A 86 9.27 -15.65 -16.15
C PRO A 86 7.89 -16.30 -16.31
N GLY A 87 7.14 -15.91 -17.33
CA GLY A 87 5.81 -16.45 -17.61
C GLY A 87 4.71 -16.01 -16.64
N CYS A 88 4.97 -15.00 -15.80
CA CYS A 88 3.96 -14.49 -14.87
C CYS A 88 2.75 -13.94 -15.59
N ILE A 89 1.55 -14.31 -15.12
CA ILE A 89 0.27 -13.77 -15.57
C ILE A 89 -0.32 -12.93 -14.44
N ILE A 90 -0.73 -11.70 -14.75
CA ILE A 90 -1.38 -10.81 -13.79
C ILE A 90 -2.89 -10.86 -14.00
N TYR A 91 -3.61 -11.14 -12.93
CA TYR A 91 -5.08 -11.06 -12.88
C TYR A 91 -5.46 -9.77 -12.16
N SER A 92 -6.11 -8.86 -12.88
CA SER A 92 -6.46 -7.52 -12.41
C SER A 92 -7.97 -7.36 -12.31
N ASP A 93 -8.47 -6.84 -11.19
CA ASP A 93 -9.87 -6.40 -11.12
C ASP A 93 -10.16 -5.32 -12.17
N ALA A 94 -11.36 -5.34 -12.73
CA ALA A 94 -11.77 -4.43 -13.81
C ALA A 94 -11.80 -2.96 -13.38
N LYS A 95 -11.92 -2.67 -12.07
CA LYS A 95 -11.99 -1.31 -11.53
C LYS A 95 -10.73 -0.87 -10.78
N ASN A 96 -9.64 -1.63 -10.88
CA ASN A 96 -8.38 -1.24 -10.27
C ASN A 96 -7.95 0.18 -10.64
N HIS A 97 -7.37 0.88 -9.68
CA HIS A 97 -6.85 2.24 -9.83
C HIS A 97 -5.80 2.35 -10.96
N ASN A 98 -5.73 3.52 -11.59
CA ASN A 98 -4.81 3.79 -12.70
C ASN A 98 -3.34 3.43 -12.39
N SER A 99 -2.87 3.63 -11.16
CA SER A 99 -1.50 3.27 -10.76
C SER A 99 -1.21 1.77 -10.88
N MET A 100 -2.21 0.93 -10.57
CA MET A 100 -2.09 -0.52 -10.75
C MET A 100 -2.10 -0.88 -12.24
N ILE A 101 -3.01 -0.27 -13.01
CA ILE A 101 -3.09 -0.46 -14.47
C ILE A 101 -1.76 -0.10 -15.14
N GLU A 102 -1.14 1.03 -14.76
CA GLU A 102 0.16 1.45 -15.30
C GLU A 102 1.29 0.51 -14.84
N GLY A 103 1.29 0.04 -13.60
CA GLY A 103 2.25 -0.96 -13.13
C GLY A 103 2.17 -2.26 -13.93
N ILE A 104 0.94 -2.76 -14.16
CA ILE A 104 0.69 -3.94 -14.98
C ILE A 104 1.16 -3.72 -16.43
N ARG A 105 0.85 -2.56 -17.02
CA ARG A 105 1.29 -2.22 -18.39
C ARG A 105 2.82 -2.18 -18.51
N HIS A 106 3.51 -1.58 -17.54
CA HIS A 106 4.97 -1.47 -17.53
C HIS A 106 5.68 -2.81 -17.27
N SER A 107 5.01 -3.78 -16.66
CA SER A 107 5.56 -5.14 -16.48
C SER A 107 5.76 -5.86 -17.82
N ARG A 108 4.92 -5.58 -18.81
CA ARG A 108 4.80 -6.31 -20.08
C ARG A 108 4.42 -7.79 -19.93
N ALA A 109 4.02 -8.21 -18.74
CA ALA A 109 3.50 -9.55 -18.49
C ALA A 109 2.12 -9.74 -19.14
N GLU A 110 1.74 -10.98 -19.40
CA GLU A 110 0.37 -11.29 -19.75
C GLU A 110 -0.58 -10.85 -18.64
N LYS A 111 -1.77 -10.38 -19.05
CA LYS A 111 -2.79 -9.95 -18.09
C LYS A 111 -4.16 -10.52 -18.44
N ARG A 112 -4.93 -10.78 -17.42
CA ARG A 112 -6.37 -11.07 -17.50
C ARG A 112 -7.10 -10.03 -16.65
N VAL A 113 -8.20 -9.51 -17.16
CA VAL A 113 -9.06 -8.58 -16.42
C VAL A 113 -10.32 -9.34 -16.06
N TRP A 114 -10.58 -9.52 -14.77
CA TRP A 114 -11.76 -10.21 -14.26
C TRP A 114 -12.84 -9.21 -13.86
N LYS A 115 -14.08 -9.68 -13.84
CA LYS A 115 -15.24 -8.85 -13.51
C LYS A 115 -15.11 -8.36 -12.08
N HIS A 116 -15.41 -7.09 -11.91
CA HIS A 116 -15.30 -6.41 -10.64
C HIS A 116 -15.97 -7.18 -9.49
N ASN A 117 -15.19 -7.42 -8.42
CA ASN A 117 -15.61 -8.13 -7.21
C ASN A 117 -16.26 -9.50 -7.46
N ASP A 118 -15.87 -10.21 -8.53
CA ASP A 118 -16.40 -11.53 -8.89
C ASP A 118 -15.31 -12.63 -8.78
N PRO A 119 -15.13 -13.26 -7.58
CA PRO A 119 -14.14 -14.34 -7.40
C PRO A 119 -14.36 -15.54 -8.32
N ALA A 120 -15.61 -15.80 -8.74
CA ALA A 120 -15.90 -16.90 -9.65
C ALA A 120 -15.38 -16.60 -11.07
N ASP A 121 -15.45 -15.36 -11.54
CA ASP A 121 -14.87 -14.95 -12.82
C ASP A 121 -13.33 -14.94 -12.76
N LEU A 122 -12.74 -14.54 -11.62
CA LEU A 122 -11.30 -14.67 -11.38
C LEU A 122 -10.85 -16.12 -11.51
N GLU A 123 -11.51 -17.04 -10.81
CA GLU A 123 -11.16 -18.46 -10.86
C GLU A 123 -11.34 -19.04 -12.26
N ARG A 124 -12.43 -18.70 -12.94
CA ARG A 124 -12.67 -19.09 -14.33
C ARG A 124 -11.52 -18.68 -15.27
N LEU A 125 -11.00 -17.46 -15.12
CA LEU A 125 -9.86 -16.98 -15.91
C LEU A 125 -8.57 -17.73 -15.59
N ILE A 126 -8.30 -17.98 -14.31
CA ILE A 126 -7.13 -18.75 -13.88
C ILE A 126 -7.13 -20.16 -14.46
N LEU A 127 -8.29 -20.81 -14.49
CA LEU A 127 -8.44 -22.16 -15.03
C LEU A 127 -8.26 -22.26 -16.56
N MET A 128 -8.26 -21.14 -17.27
CA MET A 128 -8.00 -21.09 -18.72
C MET A 128 -6.49 -21.04 -19.05
N ASP A 129 -5.67 -20.69 -18.09
CA ASP A 129 -4.22 -20.56 -18.27
C ASP A 129 -3.48 -21.82 -17.75
N ASP A 130 -2.19 -21.93 -18.06
CA ASP A 130 -1.34 -23.05 -17.58
C ASP A 130 -1.35 -23.08 -16.04
N PRO A 131 -1.73 -24.19 -15.41
CA PRO A 131 -1.68 -24.33 -13.95
C PRO A 131 -0.30 -24.06 -13.35
N ALA A 132 0.77 -24.34 -14.10
CA ALA A 132 2.17 -24.15 -13.66
C ALA A 132 2.64 -22.69 -13.82
N ALA A 133 1.92 -21.85 -14.57
CA ALA A 133 2.30 -20.45 -14.73
C ALA A 133 2.26 -19.70 -13.38
N PRO A 134 3.28 -18.90 -13.05
CA PRO A 134 3.23 -17.99 -11.90
C PRO A 134 2.10 -16.98 -12.05
N LYS A 135 1.38 -16.71 -10.97
CA LYS A 135 0.18 -15.87 -10.97
C LYS A 135 0.30 -14.75 -9.94
N LEU A 136 -0.14 -13.56 -10.31
CA LEU A 136 -0.25 -12.40 -9.41
C LEU A 136 -1.67 -11.82 -9.53
N VAL A 137 -2.44 -11.87 -8.44
CA VAL A 137 -3.80 -11.33 -8.37
C VAL A 137 -3.75 -9.96 -7.71
N ALA A 138 -4.21 -8.92 -8.43
CA ALA A 138 -4.15 -7.54 -7.98
C ALA A 138 -5.56 -6.94 -7.87
N PHE A 139 -5.91 -6.41 -6.69
CA PHE A 139 -7.21 -5.85 -6.38
C PHE A 139 -7.15 -4.83 -5.24
N GLU A 140 -8.19 -4.00 -5.10
CA GLU A 140 -8.34 -3.03 -4.02
C GLU A 140 -9.28 -3.55 -2.94
N SER A 141 -9.11 -3.11 -1.70
CA SER A 141 -10.05 -3.42 -0.62
C SER A 141 -11.29 -2.53 -0.65
N VAL A 142 -11.09 -1.22 -0.84
CA VAL A 142 -12.13 -0.21 -1.02
C VAL A 142 -11.85 0.52 -2.31
N TYR A 143 -12.78 0.45 -3.24
CA TYR A 143 -12.62 1.06 -4.57
C TYR A 143 -12.95 2.55 -4.55
N SER A 144 -12.02 3.38 -5.03
CA SER A 144 -12.05 4.84 -4.89
C SER A 144 -13.28 5.52 -5.48
N MET A 145 -13.83 5.00 -6.56
CA MET A 145 -14.92 5.66 -7.30
C MET A 145 -16.31 5.22 -6.87
N ASP A 146 -16.43 3.96 -6.44
CA ASP A 146 -17.73 3.36 -6.09
C ASP A 146 -17.91 3.23 -4.56
N GLY A 147 -16.80 3.18 -3.82
CA GLY A 147 -16.80 3.00 -2.36
C GLY A 147 -17.18 1.60 -1.90
N ASP A 148 -17.32 0.66 -2.83
CA ASP A 148 -17.63 -0.73 -2.50
C ASP A 148 -16.40 -1.49 -2.02
N ILE A 149 -16.64 -2.55 -1.27
CA ILE A 149 -15.62 -3.34 -0.60
C ILE A 149 -15.50 -4.70 -1.30
N ALA A 150 -14.25 -5.10 -1.57
CA ALA A 150 -13.96 -6.38 -2.20
C ALA A 150 -14.28 -7.57 -1.27
N PRO A 151 -14.72 -8.71 -1.81
CA PRO A 151 -14.85 -9.96 -1.08
C PRO A 151 -13.45 -10.59 -0.88
N ILE A 152 -12.65 -9.98 0.03
CA ILE A 152 -11.21 -10.30 0.18
C ILE A 152 -11.00 -11.79 0.51
N ALA A 153 -11.79 -12.33 1.44
CA ALA A 153 -11.64 -13.72 1.86
C ALA A 153 -11.82 -14.70 0.69
N GLU A 154 -12.86 -14.49 -0.12
CA GLU A 154 -13.17 -15.34 -1.28
C GLU A 154 -12.12 -15.20 -2.39
N ILE A 155 -11.57 -14.00 -2.60
CA ILE A 155 -10.45 -13.78 -3.55
C ILE A 155 -9.20 -14.51 -3.07
N LEU A 156 -8.88 -14.43 -1.76
CA LEU A 156 -7.75 -15.12 -1.17
C LEU A 156 -7.92 -16.65 -1.23
N ASP A 157 -9.15 -17.17 -1.07
CA ASP A 157 -9.44 -18.59 -1.26
C ASP A 157 -9.09 -19.05 -2.69
N VAL A 158 -9.37 -18.23 -3.69
CA VAL A 158 -8.96 -18.50 -5.08
C VAL A 158 -7.44 -18.45 -5.22
N CYS A 159 -6.78 -17.43 -4.64
CA CYS A 159 -5.33 -17.30 -4.69
C CYS A 159 -4.63 -18.54 -4.11
N GLU A 160 -5.05 -19.00 -2.95
CA GLU A 160 -4.48 -20.16 -2.26
C GLU A 160 -4.69 -21.45 -3.05
N ARG A 161 -5.89 -21.70 -3.57
CA ARG A 161 -6.20 -22.89 -4.38
C ARG A 161 -5.33 -23.00 -5.63
N HIS A 162 -4.96 -21.87 -6.21
CA HIS A 162 -4.23 -21.82 -7.48
C HIS A 162 -2.78 -21.35 -7.35
N ASN A 163 -2.24 -21.30 -6.13
CA ASN A 163 -0.88 -20.86 -5.82
C ASN A 163 -0.54 -19.51 -6.49
N ALA A 164 -1.43 -18.54 -6.34
CA ALA A 164 -1.28 -17.19 -6.85
C ALA A 164 -0.86 -16.25 -5.72
N LEU A 165 0.10 -15.35 -5.99
CA LEU A 165 0.41 -14.25 -5.08
C LEU A 165 -0.72 -13.22 -5.07
N SER A 166 -1.09 -12.74 -3.90
CA SER A 166 -2.08 -11.69 -3.70
C SER A 166 -1.42 -10.32 -3.50
N PHE A 167 -1.89 -9.32 -4.25
CA PHE A 167 -1.53 -7.92 -4.10
C PHE A 167 -2.78 -7.11 -3.77
N LEU A 168 -2.90 -6.68 -2.52
CA LEU A 168 -4.05 -5.92 -2.02
C LEU A 168 -3.69 -4.46 -1.83
N ASP A 169 -4.40 -3.57 -2.52
CA ASP A 169 -4.33 -2.13 -2.31
C ASP A 169 -5.35 -1.72 -1.23
N GLU A 170 -4.84 -1.27 -0.08
CA GLU A 170 -5.61 -0.79 1.07
C GLU A 170 -5.63 0.75 1.18
N VAL A 171 -5.28 1.47 0.11
CA VAL A 171 -5.09 2.94 0.12
C VAL A 171 -6.30 3.71 0.65
N HIS A 172 -7.51 3.23 0.40
CA HIS A 172 -8.77 3.82 0.87
C HIS A 172 -9.30 3.21 2.18
N ALA A 173 -8.51 2.36 2.83
CA ALA A 173 -8.94 1.65 4.04
C ALA A 173 -7.97 1.80 5.22
N VAL A 174 -6.66 1.89 4.96
CA VAL A 174 -5.67 2.10 6.03
C VAL A 174 -5.96 3.38 6.81
N GLY A 175 -5.84 3.30 8.12
CA GLY A 175 -6.18 4.36 9.07
C GLY A 175 -7.66 4.40 9.45
N MET A 176 -8.56 3.78 8.69
CA MET A 176 -10.01 3.89 8.87
C MET A 176 -10.68 2.58 9.28
N TYR A 177 -10.25 1.45 8.73
CA TYR A 177 -10.85 0.14 8.98
C TYR A 177 -9.94 -0.74 9.84
N GLY A 178 -10.55 -1.66 10.57
CA GLY A 178 -9.89 -2.63 11.43
C GLY A 178 -9.58 -2.11 12.83
N PRO A 179 -9.34 -3.02 13.78
CA PRO A 179 -9.10 -2.69 15.19
C PRO A 179 -7.91 -1.74 15.42
N THR A 180 -6.86 -1.83 14.58
CA THR A 180 -5.68 -0.97 14.69
C THR A 180 -5.55 0.05 13.55
N GLY A 181 -6.50 0.03 12.59
CA GLY A 181 -6.46 0.85 11.40
C GLY A 181 -5.58 0.27 10.29
N ALA A 182 -5.36 -1.04 10.27
CA ALA A 182 -4.57 -1.69 9.23
C ALA A 182 -5.35 -1.92 7.93
N GLY A 183 -6.66 -1.72 7.91
CA GLY A 183 -7.48 -1.81 6.72
C GLY A 183 -8.61 -2.83 6.80
N VAL A 184 -9.22 -3.11 5.65
CA VAL A 184 -10.35 -4.06 5.56
C VAL A 184 -9.89 -5.50 5.81
N ALA A 185 -8.70 -5.88 5.35
CA ALA A 185 -8.17 -7.21 5.58
C ALA A 185 -7.98 -7.50 7.10
N GLU A 186 -7.61 -6.48 7.90
CA GLU A 186 -7.59 -6.59 9.36
C GLU A 186 -9.00 -6.73 9.93
N ARG A 187 -9.94 -5.89 9.46
CA ARG A 187 -11.34 -5.93 9.89
C ARG A 187 -11.94 -7.32 9.70
N ASP A 188 -11.65 -7.95 8.57
CA ASP A 188 -12.23 -9.23 8.17
C ASP A 188 -11.41 -10.43 8.67
N GLY A 189 -10.30 -10.19 9.40
CA GLY A 189 -9.48 -11.24 10.00
C GLY A 189 -8.70 -12.08 8.98
N VAL A 190 -8.37 -11.53 7.81
CA VAL A 190 -7.68 -12.23 6.72
C VAL A 190 -6.33 -11.59 6.32
N MET A 191 -5.86 -10.61 7.10
CA MET A 191 -4.67 -9.82 6.78
C MET A 191 -3.38 -10.68 6.71
N ASP A 192 -3.29 -11.72 7.50
CA ASP A 192 -2.17 -12.66 7.52
C ASP A 192 -2.05 -13.46 6.21
N ARG A 193 -3.17 -13.72 5.53
CA ARG A 193 -3.24 -14.45 4.26
C ARG A 193 -2.81 -13.64 3.04
N VAL A 194 -2.79 -12.31 3.14
CA VAL A 194 -2.39 -11.41 2.03
C VAL A 194 -0.86 -11.43 1.90
N ASP A 195 -0.33 -11.66 0.69
CA ASP A 195 1.13 -11.69 0.48
C ASP A 195 1.74 -10.29 0.47
N ILE A 196 1.08 -9.34 -0.21
CA ILE A 196 1.54 -7.96 -0.34
C ILE A 196 0.39 -7.02 -0.05
N ILE A 197 0.55 -6.20 0.97
CA ILE A 197 -0.37 -5.09 1.27
C ILE A 197 0.28 -3.80 0.81
N GLN A 198 -0.44 -3.01 0.02
CA GLN A 198 -0.03 -1.67 -0.36
C GLN A 198 -0.91 -0.65 0.33
N GLY A 199 -0.32 0.46 0.78
CA GLY A 199 -1.04 1.55 1.41
C GLY A 199 -0.45 2.92 1.08
N THR A 200 -1.09 3.96 1.57
CA THR A 200 -0.67 5.35 1.37
C THR A 200 -0.51 6.09 2.69
N LEU A 201 0.42 7.03 2.70
CA LEU A 201 0.58 8.00 3.78
C LEU A 201 -0.15 9.32 3.47
N GLY A 202 -0.65 9.47 2.24
CA GLY A 202 -1.24 10.72 1.72
C GLY A 202 -2.75 10.85 1.89
N LYS A 203 -3.39 9.95 2.65
CA LYS A 203 -4.84 10.03 2.93
C LYS A 203 -5.09 10.06 4.44
N ALA A 204 -5.61 9.00 5.05
CA ALA A 204 -5.95 9.00 6.47
C ALA A 204 -4.77 9.38 7.40
N PHE A 205 -3.53 9.13 6.99
CA PHE A 205 -2.36 9.54 7.76
C PHE A 205 -1.90 10.99 7.53
N GLY A 206 -2.51 11.73 6.59
CA GLY A 206 -2.40 13.18 6.45
C GLY A 206 -1.04 13.74 6.02
N VAL A 207 -0.15 12.90 5.45
CA VAL A 207 1.16 13.32 4.95
C VAL A 207 1.34 13.01 3.45
N ILE A 208 2.52 12.68 2.98
CA ILE A 208 2.78 12.22 1.62
C ILE A 208 3.60 10.93 1.66
N GLY A 209 3.37 10.06 0.69
CA GLY A 209 4.10 8.81 0.53
C GLY A 209 3.18 7.64 0.24
N GLY A 210 3.79 6.52 -0.07
CA GLY A 210 3.15 5.22 -0.17
C GLY A 210 4.08 4.14 0.40
N TYR A 211 3.57 2.94 0.53
CA TYR A 211 4.36 1.83 1.04
C TYR A 211 3.82 0.48 0.59
N ILE A 212 4.64 -0.54 0.77
CA ILE A 212 4.19 -1.93 0.79
C ILE A 212 4.61 -2.57 2.10
N ALA A 213 3.89 -3.61 2.49
CA ALA A 213 4.24 -4.53 3.56
C ALA A 213 4.07 -5.97 3.07
N GLY A 214 5.02 -6.85 3.41
CA GLY A 214 5.01 -8.24 2.96
C GLY A 214 6.16 -9.03 3.56
N SER A 215 6.47 -10.22 2.99
CA SER A 215 7.61 -11.01 3.42
C SER A 215 8.93 -10.26 3.20
N ALA A 216 9.92 -10.51 4.07
CA ALA A 216 11.23 -9.86 3.99
C ALA A 216 11.90 -10.09 2.62
N VAL A 217 11.79 -11.29 2.07
CA VAL A 217 12.37 -11.64 0.76
C VAL A 217 11.75 -10.84 -0.37
N LEU A 218 10.42 -10.72 -0.38
CA LEU A 218 9.69 -9.97 -1.40
C LEU A 218 10.00 -8.47 -1.33
N VAL A 219 10.00 -7.92 -0.12
CA VAL A 219 10.31 -6.51 0.11
C VAL A 219 11.75 -6.18 -0.29
N ASP A 220 12.71 -7.04 0.05
CA ASP A 220 14.12 -6.87 -0.35
C ASP A 220 14.30 -6.98 -1.88
N PHE A 221 13.57 -7.89 -2.51
CA PHE A 221 13.56 -7.99 -3.97
C PHE A 221 13.08 -6.68 -4.63
N VAL A 222 11.97 -6.11 -4.17
CA VAL A 222 11.48 -4.83 -4.69
C VAL A 222 12.46 -3.69 -4.39
N ARG A 223 13.07 -3.65 -3.22
CA ARG A 223 14.12 -2.69 -2.84
C ARG A 223 15.32 -2.76 -3.79
N SER A 224 15.69 -3.96 -4.21
CA SER A 224 16.88 -4.21 -5.04
C SER A 224 16.66 -3.99 -6.53
N PHE A 225 15.43 -4.20 -7.03
CA PHE A 225 15.12 -4.21 -8.47
C PHE A 225 14.02 -3.21 -8.88
N GLY A 226 13.35 -2.56 -7.95
CA GLY A 226 12.26 -1.64 -8.22
C GLY A 226 12.74 -0.26 -8.70
N ASN A 227 12.60 0.03 -10.00
CA ASN A 227 13.08 1.29 -10.59
C ASN A 227 12.51 2.53 -9.89
N GLY A 228 11.23 2.51 -9.51
CA GLY A 228 10.58 3.63 -8.82
C GLY A 228 11.04 3.81 -7.37
N PHE A 229 11.80 2.85 -6.82
CA PHE A 229 12.50 2.98 -5.55
C PHE A 229 13.97 3.39 -5.74
N ILE A 230 14.68 2.73 -6.66
CA ILE A 230 16.12 2.88 -6.83
C ILE A 230 16.49 4.26 -7.43
N PHE A 231 15.72 4.72 -8.44
CA PHE A 231 16.06 5.89 -9.25
C PHE A 231 15.27 7.15 -8.85
N THR A 232 14.81 7.23 -7.60
CA THR A 232 14.14 8.41 -7.06
C THR A 232 14.75 8.85 -5.75
N THR A 233 14.73 10.16 -5.47
CA THR A 233 15.11 10.70 -4.17
C THR A 233 14.15 10.15 -3.09
N ALA A 234 14.70 9.79 -1.93
CA ALA A 234 13.93 9.32 -0.80
C ALA A 234 12.99 10.42 -0.25
N LEU A 235 11.92 10.00 0.44
CA LEU A 235 11.09 10.92 1.21
C LEU A 235 11.96 11.75 2.18
N PRO A 236 11.64 13.03 2.41
CA PRO A 236 12.30 13.78 3.47
C PRO A 236 12.18 13.07 4.82
N PRO A 237 13.25 13.02 5.64
CA PRO A 237 13.18 12.40 6.96
C PRO A 237 12.08 12.99 7.86
N SER A 238 11.77 14.27 7.71
CA SER A 238 10.68 14.95 8.41
C SER A 238 9.30 14.39 8.06
N VAL A 239 9.09 14.01 6.81
CA VAL A 239 7.85 13.34 6.36
C VAL A 239 7.76 11.94 6.96
N ALA A 240 8.86 11.20 6.99
CA ALA A 240 8.89 9.87 7.61
C ALA A 240 8.56 9.92 9.12
N ALA A 241 9.11 10.91 9.84
CA ALA A 241 8.81 11.12 11.25
C ALA A 241 7.34 11.46 11.49
N ALA A 242 6.78 12.39 10.70
CA ALA A 242 5.38 12.78 10.78
C ALA A 242 4.45 11.61 10.47
N ALA A 243 4.72 10.85 9.41
CA ALA A 243 3.95 9.67 9.04
C ALA A 243 3.93 8.63 10.17
N ARG A 244 5.09 8.31 10.74
CA ARG A 244 5.18 7.37 11.86
C ARG A 244 4.37 7.85 13.06
N LYS A 245 4.47 9.14 13.42
CA LYS A 245 3.71 9.73 14.51
C LYS A 245 2.21 9.64 14.26
N SER A 246 1.77 9.95 13.04
CA SER A 246 0.37 9.83 12.62
C SER A 246 -0.15 8.40 12.76
N ILE A 247 0.59 7.41 12.25
CA ILE A 247 0.22 5.99 12.38
C ILE A 247 0.06 5.60 13.85
N GLN A 248 0.98 6.00 14.72
CA GLN A 248 0.92 5.69 16.15
C GLN A 248 -0.32 6.30 16.82
N ILE A 249 -0.69 7.53 16.47
CA ILE A 249 -1.91 8.18 16.98
C ILE A 249 -3.15 7.43 16.51
N VAL A 250 -3.25 7.15 15.23
CA VAL A 250 -4.41 6.45 14.65
C VAL A 250 -4.55 5.05 15.26
N ARG A 251 -3.47 4.29 15.41
CA ARG A 251 -3.48 2.97 16.06
C ARG A 251 -3.99 3.01 17.50
N ALA A 252 -3.56 4.05 18.26
CA ALA A 252 -3.93 4.21 19.66
C ALA A 252 -5.33 4.81 19.88
N SER A 253 -6.02 5.26 18.83
CA SER A 253 -7.26 6.02 18.94
C SER A 253 -8.45 5.33 18.23
N PRO A 254 -9.01 4.27 18.78
CA PRO A 254 -10.18 3.60 18.19
C PRO A 254 -11.35 4.57 18.00
N ASN A 255 -11.58 5.48 18.94
CA ASN A 255 -12.66 6.47 18.85
C ASN A 255 -12.60 7.36 17.60
N LEU A 256 -11.41 7.66 17.07
CA LEU A 256 -11.29 8.42 15.81
C LEU A 256 -11.83 7.63 14.63
N ARG A 257 -11.59 6.32 14.61
CA ARG A 257 -12.09 5.44 13.56
C ARG A 257 -13.60 5.22 13.66
N ASP A 258 -14.10 5.04 14.88
CA ASP A 258 -15.53 4.89 15.14
C ASP A 258 -16.31 6.13 14.68
N GLN A 259 -15.82 7.33 15.03
CA GLN A 259 -16.42 8.60 14.58
C GLN A 259 -16.41 8.80 13.06
N HIS A 260 -15.48 8.18 12.35
CA HIS A 260 -15.43 8.24 10.90
C HIS A 260 -16.45 7.30 10.25
N GLN A 261 -16.84 6.21 10.93
CA GLN A 261 -17.80 5.24 10.42
C GLN A 261 -19.26 5.66 10.68
N ASP A 262 -19.51 6.55 11.64
CA ASP A 262 -20.82 7.16 11.96
C ASP A 262 -21.19 8.29 10.99
#